data_cd12a5d48cdfcb73059142fbd6f0e5c6
#
_entry.id   cd12a5d48cdfcb73059142fbd6f0e5c6
#
_cell.length_a   1.000
_cell.length_b   1.000
_cell.length_c   1.000
_cell.angle_alpha   90.00
_cell.angle_beta   90.00
_cell.angle_gamma   90.00
#
_symmetry.space_group_name_H-M   'P 1'
#
loop_
_entity.id
_entity.type
_entity.pdbx_description
1 polymer ?
#
loop_
_entity_poly.entity_id
_entity_poly.type
_entity_poly.pdbx_seq_one_letter_code
_entity_poly.pdbx_strand_id
1 'polypeptide(L)'
;MHDFAWGADNEFIHDMILGPNNVELHFLYKNKKENLENWKKMQPKTAELLAFFNENVGPYPYKQYSVIQGGDGGMEYGMCTLITGNRAFGSLVGVTAHEMAHSWFQFVLATNETKHEWMDEGSTSYISNLAMNKILPPMTQTLIRQLKRK
;
A
#
# COMPACT_ATOMS: atom_id res chain seq x y z
N MET A 1 18.77 -2.49 -3.11
CA MET A 1 18.05 -1.79 -2.02
C MET A 1 19.05 -0.87 -1.33
N HIS A 2 18.81 0.42 -1.32
CA HIS A 2 19.72 1.44 -0.82
C HIS A 2 19.26 2.06 0.51
N ASP A 3 18.06 1.72 0.99
CA ASP A 3 17.50 2.22 2.23
C ASP A 3 17.17 1.11 3.20
N PHE A 4 17.16 1.46 4.47
CA PHE A 4 16.75 0.61 5.57
C PHE A 4 15.88 1.41 6.53
N ALA A 5 14.71 0.89 6.88
CA ALA A 5 13.84 1.48 7.88
C ALA A 5 13.37 0.43 8.88
N TRP A 6 13.05 0.90 10.07
CA TRP A 6 12.42 0.10 11.11
C TRP A 6 11.45 0.95 11.92
N GLY A 7 10.46 0.31 12.50
CA GLY A 7 9.52 0.98 13.40
C GLY A 7 9.28 0.12 14.63
N ALA A 8 9.21 0.76 15.78
CA ALA A 8 8.88 0.12 17.06
C ALA A 8 8.06 1.06 17.93
N ASP A 9 7.03 0.51 18.56
CA ASP A 9 6.21 1.21 19.54
C ASP A 9 5.63 0.14 20.49
N ASN A 10 5.61 0.43 21.79
CA ASN A 10 5.11 -0.50 22.80
C ASN A 10 3.56 -0.65 22.78
N GLU A 11 2.86 0.19 22.02
CA GLU A 11 1.40 0.16 21.84
C GLU A 11 0.99 -0.47 20.50
N PHE A 12 1.93 -0.93 19.68
CA PHE A 12 1.58 -1.54 18.40
C PHE A 12 0.84 -2.87 18.56
N ILE A 13 -0.27 -2.99 17.83
CA ILE A 13 -0.81 -4.28 17.42
C ILE A 13 0.01 -4.70 16.20
N HIS A 14 0.37 -5.96 16.14
CA HIS A 14 1.00 -6.58 14.97
C HIS A 14 0.08 -7.66 14.42
N ASP A 15 -0.51 -7.40 13.27
CA ASP A 15 -1.23 -8.39 12.48
C ASP A 15 -0.36 -8.82 11.28
N MET A 16 -0.56 -10.05 10.84
CA MET A 16 0.09 -10.59 9.63
C MET A 16 -0.90 -11.43 8.83
N ILE A 17 -0.90 -11.24 7.52
CA ILE A 17 -1.60 -12.09 6.57
C ILE A 17 -0.65 -12.56 5.47
N LEU A 18 -0.97 -13.67 4.83
CA LEU A 18 -0.27 -14.09 3.61
C LEU A 18 -0.92 -13.45 2.38
N GLY A 19 -0.11 -12.74 1.64
CA GLY A 19 -0.44 -12.20 0.32
C GLY A 19 -0.09 -13.17 -0.83
N PRO A 20 -0.22 -12.72 -2.07
CA PRO A 20 0.18 -13.47 -3.25
C PRO A 20 1.63 -13.97 -3.16
N ASN A 21 1.89 -15.15 -3.72
CA ASN A 21 3.21 -15.80 -3.73
C ASN A 21 3.82 -16.01 -2.33
N ASN A 22 2.97 -16.16 -1.31
CA ASN A 22 3.35 -16.33 0.10
C ASN A 22 4.17 -15.15 0.66
N VAL A 23 3.98 -13.94 0.13
CA VAL A 23 4.57 -12.74 0.72
C VAL A 23 3.88 -12.44 2.04
N GLU A 24 4.65 -12.33 3.12
CA GLU A 24 4.15 -11.94 4.43
C GLU A 24 3.82 -10.44 4.44
N LEU A 25 2.56 -10.10 4.70
CA LEU A 25 2.10 -8.73 4.83
C LEU A 25 1.90 -8.41 6.30
N HIS A 26 2.76 -7.56 6.84
CA HIS A 26 2.76 -7.16 8.24
C HIS A 26 2.09 -5.80 8.41
N PHE A 27 1.28 -5.66 9.46
CA PHE A 27 0.58 -4.42 9.81
C PHE A 27 0.86 -4.09 11.27
N LEU A 28 1.56 -2.96 11.49
CA LEU A 28 1.91 -2.47 12.81
C LEU A 28 1.20 -1.14 13.05
N TYR A 29 0.23 -1.11 13.95
CA TYR A 29 -0.61 0.06 14.17
C TYR A 29 -1.09 0.15 15.62
N LYS A 30 -1.44 1.37 16.05
CA LYS A 30 -1.89 1.61 17.43
C LYS A 30 -3.32 1.14 17.66
N ASN A 31 -3.55 0.56 18.85
CA ASN A 31 -4.87 0.12 19.31
C ASN A 31 -5.77 1.29 19.69
N LYS A 32 -6.11 2.14 18.70
CA LYS A 32 -7.07 3.24 18.88
C LYS A 32 -8.38 2.89 18.21
N LYS A 33 -9.49 2.97 18.96
CA LYS A 33 -10.83 2.58 18.49
C LYS A 33 -11.21 3.17 17.14
N GLU A 34 -10.84 4.43 16.90
CA GLU A 34 -11.10 5.16 15.66
C GLU A 34 -10.36 4.63 14.43
N ASN A 35 -9.23 3.94 14.63
CA ASN A 35 -8.36 3.46 13.55
C ASN A 35 -8.50 1.96 13.30
N LEU A 36 -8.77 1.20 14.35
CA LEU A 36 -8.70 -0.27 14.38
C LEU A 36 -9.48 -0.93 13.24
N GLU A 37 -10.72 -0.47 13.01
CA GLU A 37 -11.59 -1.05 11.98
C GLU A 37 -11.04 -0.81 10.57
N ASN A 38 -10.56 0.40 10.28
CA ASN A 38 -10.00 0.75 8.97
C ASN A 38 -8.71 -0.03 8.69
N TRP A 39 -7.83 -0.18 9.69
CA TRP A 39 -6.61 -0.96 9.57
C TRP A 39 -6.89 -2.44 9.28
N LYS A 40 -7.85 -3.05 9.99
CA LYS A 40 -8.26 -4.42 9.72
C LYS A 40 -8.89 -4.62 8.35
N LYS A 41 -9.75 -3.69 7.92
CA LYS A 41 -10.36 -3.72 6.58
C LYS A 41 -9.34 -3.51 5.45
N MET A 42 -8.26 -2.77 5.71
CA MET A 42 -7.21 -2.52 4.73
C MET A 42 -6.38 -3.78 4.43
N GLN A 43 -6.16 -4.65 5.40
CA GLN A 43 -5.28 -5.83 5.25
C GLN A 43 -5.59 -6.67 4.00
N PRO A 44 -6.82 -7.15 3.76
CA PRO A 44 -7.13 -7.88 2.53
C PRO A 44 -6.99 -7.01 1.29
N LYS A 45 -7.22 -5.70 1.37
CA LYS A 45 -7.00 -4.78 0.25
C LYS A 45 -5.53 -4.63 -0.11
N THR A 46 -4.64 -4.68 0.88
CA THR A 46 -3.19 -4.70 0.66
C THR A 46 -2.76 -5.95 -0.12
N ALA A 47 -3.34 -7.11 0.17
CA ALA A 47 -3.10 -8.33 -0.62
C ALA A 47 -3.63 -8.20 -2.07
N GLU A 48 -4.80 -7.59 -2.26
CA GLU A 48 -5.34 -7.30 -3.60
C GLU A 48 -4.45 -6.32 -4.38
N LEU A 49 -3.88 -5.29 -3.70
CA LEU A 49 -2.92 -4.35 -4.29
C LEU A 49 -1.65 -5.07 -4.75
N LEU A 50 -1.08 -5.91 -3.90
CA LEU A 50 0.11 -6.69 -4.25
C LEU A 50 -0.16 -7.62 -5.44
N ALA A 51 -1.33 -8.26 -5.50
CA ALA A 51 -1.73 -9.07 -6.65
C ALA A 51 -1.81 -8.24 -7.93
N PHE A 52 -2.41 -7.06 -7.86
CA PHE A 52 -2.51 -6.14 -8.98
C PHE A 52 -1.13 -5.71 -9.49
N PHE A 53 -0.23 -5.32 -8.61
CA PHE A 53 1.11 -4.89 -9.00
C PHE A 53 1.93 -6.06 -9.57
N ASN A 54 1.83 -7.25 -9.00
CA ASN A 54 2.47 -8.46 -9.54
C ASN A 54 2.03 -8.74 -10.99
N GLU A 55 0.76 -8.55 -11.29
CA GLU A 55 0.18 -8.79 -12.62
C GLU A 55 0.53 -7.70 -13.65
N ASN A 56 0.56 -6.42 -13.23
CA ASN A 56 0.60 -5.28 -14.13
C ASN A 56 1.98 -4.58 -14.21
N VAL A 57 2.85 -4.80 -13.23
CA VAL A 57 4.20 -4.21 -13.18
C VAL A 57 5.25 -5.31 -13.23
N GLY A 58 5.15 -6.30 -12.37
CA GLY A 58 6.09 -7.41 -12.28
C GLY A 58 6.08 -8.08 -10.90
N PRO A 59 6.66 -9.28 -10.78
CA PRO A 59 6.64 -10.02 -9.52
C PRO A 59 7.39 -9.25 -8.42
N TYR A 60 6.76 -9.15 -7.25
CA TYR A 60 7.39 -8.60 -6.05
C TYR A 60 8.53 -9.53 -5.61
N PRO A 61 9.78 -9.06 -5.54
CA PRO A 61 10.93 -9.94 -5.37
C PRO A 61 11.26 -10.28 -3.92
N TYR A 62 10.56 -9.66 -2.96
CA TYR A 62 10.86 -9.83 -1.54
C TYR A 62 9.85 -10.76 -0.87
N LYS A 63 10.21 -11.28 0.31
CA LYS A 63 9.37 -12.24 1.06
C LYS A 63 8.36 -11.58 1.98
N GLN A 64 8.52 -10.30 2.27
CA GLN A 64 7.65 -9.57 3.19
C GLN A 64 7.44 -8.12 2.74
N TYR A 65 6.34 -7.50 3.19
CA TYR A 65 6.07 -6.07 3.14
C TYR A 65 5.38 -5.62 4.42
N SER A 66 5.83 -4.53 5.00
CA SER A 66 5.30 -4.02 6.27
C SER A 66 4.61 -2.67 6.08
N VAL A 67 3.40 -2.54 6.57
CA VAL A 67 2.67 -1.27 6.67
C VAL A 67 2.68 -0.85 8.14
N ILE A 68 3.36 0.25 8.44
CA ILE A 68 3.63 0.69 9.80
C ILE A 68 2.98 2.06 10.03
N GLN A 69 2.24 2.19 11.11
CA GLN A 69 1.70 3.48 11.52
C GLN A 69 2.83 4.41 11.97
N GLY A 70 3.05 5.48 11.22
CA GLY A 70 3.99 6.56 11.54
C GLY A 70 3.29 7.87 11.91
N GLY A 71 4.08 8.92 12.07
CA GLY A 71 3.62 10.26 12.42
C GLY A 71 3.21 11.13 11.24
N ASP A 72 3.84 10.94 10.09
CA ASP A 72 3.71 11.80 8.91
C ASP A 72 3.13 11.03 7.72
N GLY A 73 2.38 11.71 6.89
CA GLY A 73 1.83 11.37 5.57
C GLY A 73 1.89 9.92 5.14
N GLY A 74 2.64 9.68 4.11
CA GLY A 74 3.14 8.41 3.62
C GLY A 74 4.64 8.57 3.39
N MET A 75 5.40 7.49 3.55
CA MET A 75 6.82 7.44 3.25
C MET A 75 7.21 6.01 2.90
N GLU A 76 7.78 5.85 1.74
CA GLU A 76 8.26 4.59 1.20
C GLU A 76 9.65 4.24 1.72
N TYR A 77 9.84 2.95 1.99
CA TYR A 77 11.14 2.35 2.26
C TYR A 77 11.19 0.94 1.66
N GLY A 78 12.36 0.39 1.53
CA GLY A 78 12.52 -0.98 1.04
C GLY A 78 11.78 -1.98 1.92
N MET A 79 10.77 -2.64 1.37
CA MET A 79 9.92 -3.63 2.04
C MET A 79 9.07 -3.10 3.21
N CYS A 80 8.96 -1.79 3.42
CA CYS A 80 8.04 -1.24 4.40
C CYS A 80 7.62 0.19 4.03
N THR A 81 6.49 0.62 4.59
CA THR A 81 6.03 2.00 4.51
C THR A 81 5.59 2.51 5.87
N LEU A 82 5.83 3.79 6.12
CA LEU A 82 5.28 4.52 7.26
C LEU A 82 4.10 5.36 6.77
N ILE A 83 2.93 5.20 7.39
CA ILE A 83 1.73 5.95 7.03
C ILE A 83 1.02 6.52 8.25
N THR A 84 0.39 7.69 8.10
CA THR A 84 -0.45 8.25 9.17
C THR A 84 -1.64 7.34 9.45
N GLY A 85 -1.81 6.92 10.71
CA GLY A 85 -2.80 5.92 11.10
C GLY A 85 -4.25 6.41 11.10
N ASN A 86 -4.49 7.70 11.36
CA ASN A 86 -5.82 8.27 11.45
C ASN A 86 -6.30 8.76 10.08
N ARG A 87 -6.73 7.82 9.23
CA ARG A 87 -7.25 8.11 7.89
C ARG A 87 -8.60 7.43 7.67
N ALA A 88 -9.46 8.05 6.86
CA ALA A 88 -10.63 7.38 6.30
C ALA A 88 -10.19 6.15 5.48
N PHE A 89 -11.00 5.10 5.45
CA PHE A 89 -10.65 3.81 4.83
C PHE A 89 -10.09 3.93 3.40
N GLY A 90 -10.78 4.68 2.52
CA GLY A 90 -10.32 4.87 1.14
C GLY A 90 -8.97 5.60 1.03
N SER A 91 -8.74 6.58 1.92
CA SER A 91 -7.46 7.29 2.01
C SER A 91 -6.35 6.39 2.54
N LEU A 92 -6.65 5.52 3.50
CA LEU A 92 -5.69 4.57 4.05
C LEU A 92 -5.24 3.56 2.99
N VAL A 93 -6.20 2.99 2.23
CA VAL A 93 -5.88 2.08 1.12
C VAL A 93 -5.13 2.81 0.01
N GLY A 94 -5.52 4.05 -0.30
CA GLY A 94 -4.88 4.86 -1.36
C GLY A 94 -3.42 5.17 -1.08
N VAL A 95 -3.09 5.63 0.15
CA VAL A 95 -1.70 5.87 0.52
C VAL A 95 -0.91 4.56 0.56
N THR A 96 -1.49 3.47 1.06
CA THR A 96 -0.82 2.15 1.02
C THR A 96 -0.54 1.70 -0.41
N ALA A 97 -1.45 1.95 -1.35
CA ALA A 97 -1.25 1.63 -2.77
C ALA A 97 -0.10 2.44 -3.37
N HIS A 98 -0.01 3.72 -3.05
CA HIS A 98 1.04 4.61 -3.52
C HIS A 98 2.41 4.16 -2.99
N GLU A 99 2.54 4.05 -1.68
CA GLU A 99 3.80 3.66 -1.05
C GLU A 99 4.27 2.24 -1.44
N MET A 100 3.34 1.30 -1.59
CA MET A 100 3.68 -0.05 -2.06
C MET A 100 4.21 -0.04 -3.51
N ALA A 101 3.69 0.81 -4.38
CA ALA A 101 4.11 0.88 -5.78
C ALA A 101 5.56 1.37 -5.93
N HIS A 102 6.07 2.18 -5.01
CA HIS A 102 7.48 2.58 -4.95
C HIS A 102 8.42 1.38 -4.83
N SER A 103 7.94 0.24 -4.32
CA SER A 103 8.75 -1.00 -4.28
C SER A 103 9.30 -1.41 -5.64
N TRP A 104 8.60 -1.08 -6.73
CA TRP A 104 9.05 -1.36 -8.09
C TRP A 104 9.83 -0.19 -8.70
N PHE A 105 9.30 1.01 -8.65
CA PHE A 105 9.86 2.14 -9.40
C PHE A 105 11.10 2.72 -8.76
N GLN A 106 11.13 2.83 -7.43
CA GLN A 106 12.30 3.28 -6.69
C GLN A 106 13.27 2.12 -6.40
N PHE A 107 12.78 1.01 -5.81
CA PHE A 107 13.64 -0.01 -5.22
C PHE A 107 14.06 -1.12 -6.19
N VAL A 108 13.15 -1.65 -7.01
CA VAL A 108 13.46 -2.73 -7.96
C VAL A 108 14.16 -2.19 -9.19
N LEU A 109 13.66 -1.10 -9.78
CA LEU A 109 14.27 -0.44 -10.93
C LEU A 109 15.46 0.42 -10.55
N ALA A 110 15.64 0.72 -9.27
CA ALA A 110 16.74 1.54 -8.72
C ALA A 110 16.85 2.90 -9.45
N THR A 111 15.72 3.57 -9.64
CA THR A 111 15.69 4.92 -10.23
C THR A 111 16.44 5.91 -9.35
N ASN A 112 17.12 6.88 -9.96
CA ASN A 112 17.75 7.95 -9.21
C ASN A 112 16.73 9.06 -8.92
N GLU A 113 15.97 8.90 -7.84
CA GLU A 113 14.91 9.80 -7.42
C GLU A 113 15.37 11.23 -7.18
N THR A 114 16.59 11.41 -6.67
CA THR A 114 17.18 12.74 -6.42
C THR A 114 17.35 13.56 -7.70
N LYS A 115 17.56 12.87 -8.83
CA LYS A 115 17.74 13.55 -10.15
C LYS A 115 16.50 13.47 -11.03
N HIS A 116 15.70 12.43 -10.87
CA HIS A 116 14.59 12.09 -11.76
C HIS A 116 13.34 11.69 -10.98
N GLU A 117 12.96 12.52 -10.02
CA GLU A 117 11.80 12.35 -9.14
C GLU A 117 10.53 11.92 -9.90
N TRP A 118 10.31 12.44 -11.10
CA TRP A 118 9.15 12.10 -11.93
C TRP A 118 9.11 10.62 -12.35
N MET A 119 10.26 9.94 -12.46
CA MET A 119 10.30 8.52 -12.81
C MET A 119 9.81 7.65 -11.68
N ASP A 120 10.06 8.07 -10.46
CA ASP A 120 9.58 7.42 -9.26
C ASP A 120 8.13 7.83 -8.96
N GLU A 121 7.90 9.07 -8.57
CA GLU A 121 6.60 9.58 -8.13
C GLU A 121 5.52 9.54 -9.23
N GLY A 122 5.90 9.90 -10.47
CA GLY A 122 4.96 9.91 -11.59
C GLY A 122 4.50 8.51 -11.97
N SER A 123 5.41 7.55 -12.04
CA SER A 123 5.09 6.15 -12.36
C SER A 123 4.29 5.50 -11.23
N THR A 124 4.70 5.72 -9.99
CA THR A 124 4.00 5.28 -8.79
C THR A 124 2.58 5.83 -8.72
N SER A 125 2.41 7.15 -8.89
CA SER A 125 1.09 7.78 -8.91
C SER A 125 0.19 7.23 -10.01
N TYR A 126 0.72 7.00 -11.20
CA TYR A 126 -0.04 6.44 -12.32
C TYR A 126 -0.56 5.03 -12.01
N ILE A 127 0.34 4.12 -11.63
CA ILE A 127 -0.04 2.72 -11.41
C ILE A 127 -0.90 2.52 -10.16
N SER A 128 -0.67 3.30 -9.10
CA SER A 128 -1.50 3.25 -7.89
C SER A 128 -2.92 3.74 -8.16
N ASN A 129 -3.10 4.77 -8.99
CA ASN A 129 -4.43 5.20 -9.43
C ASN A 129 -5.17 4.11 -10.23
N LEU A 130 -4.49 3.38 -11.10
CA LEU A 130 -5.08 2.23 -11.82
C LEU A 130 -5.49 1.12 -10.84
N ALA A 131 -4.64 0.80 -9.86
CA ALA A 131 -4.94 -0.18 -8.82
C ALA A 131 -6.19 0.25 -8.01
N MET A 132 -6.24 1.51 -7.56
CA MET A 132 -7.36 2.03 -6.79
C MET A 132 -8.67 1.99 -7.57
N ASN A 133 -8.67 2.31 -8.87
CA ASN A 133 -9.85 2.22 -9.72
C ASN A 133 -10.37 0.78 -9.86
N LYS A 134 -9.50 -0.24 -9.77
CA LYS A 134 -9.88 -1.66 -9.80
C LYS A 134 -10.37 -2.14 -8.43
N ILE A 135 -9.68 -1.78 -7.35
CA ILE A 135 -9.86 -2.35 -6.01
C ILE A 135 -10.92 -1.60 -5.19
N LEU A 136 -10.98 -0.28 -5.34
CA LEU A 136 -11.98 0.62 -4.74
C LEU A 136 -12.58 1.52 -5.81
N PRO A 137 -13.38 0.97 -6.74
CA PRO A 137 -13.95 1.78 -7.82
C PRO A 137 -14.81 2.91 -7.25
N PRO A 138 -14.78 4.11 -7.85
CA PRO A 138 -15.64 5.22 -7.45
C PRO A 138 -17.12 4.80 -7.37
N MET A 139 -17.85 5.30 -6.39
CA MET A 139 -19.29 4.96 -6.16
C MET A 139 -20.12 5.04 -7.44
N THR A 140 -19.85 6.01 -8.31
CA THR A 140 -20.53 6.18 -9.60
C THR A 140 -20.37 4.97 -10.51
N GLN A 141 -19.16 4.36 -10.58
CA GLN A 141 -18.92 3.16 -11.38
C GLN A 141 -19.60 1.93 -10.78
N THR A 142 -19.67 1.85 -9.47
CA THR A 142 -20.36 0.77 -8.75
C THR A 142 -21.87 0.81 -9.04
N LEU A 143 -22.49 2.00 -9.00
CA LEU A 143 -23.91 2.18 -9.35
C LEU A 143 -24.19 1.82 -10.82
N ILE A 144 -23.36 2.24 -11.76
CA ILE A 144 -23.52 1.91 -13.18
C ILE A 144 -23.39 0.39 -13.41
N ARG A 145 -22.47 -0.29 -12.72
CA ARG A 145 -22.33 -1.76 -12.81
C ARG A 145 -23.55 -2.48 -12.23
N GLN A 146 -24.14 -1.97 -11.15
CA GLN A 146 -25.36 -2.53 -10.55
C GLN A 146 -26.57 -2.36 -11.47
N LEU A 147 -26.70 -1.19 -12.11
CA LEU A 147 -27.81 -0.91 -13.05
C LEU A 147 -27.74 -1.77 -14.33
N LYS A 148 -26.54 -2.12 -14.79
CA LYS A 148 -26.35 -2.99 -15.99
C LYS A 148 -26.59 -4.47 -15.71
N ARG A 149 -26.76 -4.89 -14.46
CA ARG A 149 -27.03 -6.29 -14.06
C ARG A 149 -28.52 -6.58 -13.80
N LYS A 150 -29.38 -5.58 -13.91
CA LYS A 150 -30.85 -5.68 -13.90
C LYS A 150 -31.40 -5.60 -15.32
#